data_3d478a50535f4fa463a1e2515477c562
#
_entry.id   3d478a50535f4fa463a1e2515477c562
#
_cell.length_a   1.000
_cell.length_b   1.000
_cell.length_c   1.000
_cell.angle_alpha   90.00
_cell.angle_beta   90.00
_cell.angle_gamma   90.00
#
_symmetry.space_group_name_H-M   'P 1'
#
loop_
_entity.id
_entity.type
_entity.pdbx_description
1 polymer ?
#
loop_
_entity_poly.entity_id
_entity_poly.type
_entity_poly.pdbx_seq_one_letter_code
_entity_poly.pdbx_strand_id
1 'polypeptide(L)'
;MSFSLRDKTILITGASSGIGEHVAYDLSTKGAKLVLCARREDRLLAVQERCIELGATQVDVIRVDLGSPDSMDNLVNQLAIKAIDVDVLINNAGFGHSEPFITTDFQLVMKLFQVNVLGLMYLTQQLALNMLEQGGGKIINVASLAGKVSTPNYATYGATKGAVISFSNALRMELKPHNIQVTTVNFGPVDTPFFENIEKNRREASAEGPLALSVSKAAKVVSNTIGKNKREVNRPLLLAVGAKMYEFVPAVGDFILMNFFRD
;
A
#
# COMPACT_ATOMS: atom_id res chain seq x y z
N MET A 1 5.82 -20.39 18.32
CA MET A 1 4.82 -20.89 17.36
C MET A 1 4.90 -20.06 16.09
N SER A 2 5.00 -20.66 14.91
CA SER A 2 4.95 -19.93 13.65
C SER A 2 3.53 -19.37 13.47
N PHE A 3 3.38 -18.10 13.16
CA PHE A 3 2.10 -17.49 12.84
C PHE A 3 1.54 -18.15 11.58
N SER A 4 0.43 -18.87 11.72
CA SER A 4 -0.25 -19.51 10.59
C SER A 4 -1.15 -18.49 9.90
N LEU A 5 -1.07 -18.42 8.58
CA LEU A 5 -1.99 -17.63 7.74
C LEU A 5 -3.22 -18.45 7.32
N ARG A 6 -3.18 -19.75 7.53
CA ARG A 6 -4.32 -20.61 7.26
C ARG A 6 -5.49 -20.16 8.15
N ASP A 7 -6.65 -20.02 7.56
CA ASP A 7 -7.87 -19.52 8.19
C ASP A 7 -7.90 -18.01 8.52
N LYS A 8 -6.84 -17.26 8.17
CA LYS A 8 -6.86 -15.80 8.28
C LYS A 8 -7.44 -15.16 7.03
N THR A 9 -8.40 -14.27 7.24
CA THR A 9 -9.00 -13.49 6.17
C THR A 9 -8.20 -12.19 5.96
N ILE A 10 -7.68 -12.01 4.74
CA ILE A 10 -6.82 -10.88 4.39
C ILE A 10 -7.48 -10.08 3.28
N LEU A 11 -7.85 -8.83 3.58
CA LEU A 11 -8.37 -7.89 2.60
C LEU A 11 -7.22 -7.09 2.00
N ILE A 12 -7.17 -7.08 0.66
CA ILE A 12 -6.11 -6.39 -0.11
C ILE A 12 -6.75 -5.37 -1.04
N THR A 13 -6.48 -4.08 -0.81
CA THR A 13 -6.87 -3.04 -1.76
C THR A 13 -5.84 -2.90 -2.88
N GLY A 14 -6.30 -2.55 -4.09
CA GLY A 14 -5.43 -2.48 -5.27
C GLY A 14 -4.92 -3.86 -5.72
N ALA A 15 -5.72 -4.91 -5.51
CA ALA A 15 -5.35 -6.29 -5.81
C ALA A 15 -5.36 -6.66 -7.30
N SER A 16 -5.79 -5.76 -8.20
CA SER A 16 -5.94 -6.05 -9.64
C SER A 16 -4.64 -5.92 -10.45
N SER A 17 -3.53 -5.52 -9.84
CA SER A 17 -2.22 -5.37 -10.52
C SER A 17 -1.08 -5.13 -9.53
N GLY A 18 0.16 -5.30 -10.00
CA GLY A 18 1.36 -4.88 -9.31
C GLY A 18 1.58 -5.55 -7.95
N ILE A 19 1.92 -4.76 -6.93
CA ILE A 19 2.25 -5.29 -5.61
C ILE A 19 1.05 -6.04 -5.01
N GLY A 20 -0.17 -5.49 -5.08
CA GLY A 20 -1.37 -6.09 -4.48
C GLY A 20 -1.71 -7.46 -5.08
N GLU A 21 -1.63 -7.60 -6.39
CA GLU A 21 -1.80 -8.86 -7.11
C GLU A 21 -0.77 -9.92 -6.65
N HIS A 22 0.52 -9.56 -6.63
CA HIS A 22 1.56 -10.48 -6.22
C HIS A 22 1.53 -10.82 -4.72
N VAL A 23 1.02 -9.91 -3.88
CA VAL A 23 0.73 -10.19 -2.46
C VAL A 23 -0.37 -11.25 -2.36
N ALA A 24 -1.43 -11.13 -3.16
CA ALA A 24 -2.50 -12.13 -3.20
C ALA A 24 -1.94 -13.51 -3.59
N TYR A 25 -1.09 -13.59 -4.61
CA TYR A 25 -0.45 -14.84 -5.03
C TYR A 25 0.46 -15.46 -3.95
N ASP A 26 1.30 -14.63 -3.30
CA ASP A 26 2.19 -15.13 -2.23
C ASP A 26 1.40 -15.62 -1.01
N LEU A 27 0.29 -14.98 -0.67
CA LEU A 27 -0.57 -15.39 0.44
C LEU A 27 -1.40 -16.63 0.11
N SER A 28 -1.79 -16.81 -1.14
CA SER A 28 -2.49 -18.01 -1.63
C SER A 28 -1.67 -19.27 -1.40
N THR A 29 -0.36 -19.22 -1.69
CA THR A 29 0.54 -20.38 -1.44
C THR A 29 0.65 -20.76 0.05
N LYS A 30 0.17 -19.90 0.94
CA LYS A 30 0.18 -20.10 2.41
C LYS A 30 -1.20 -20.49 2.95
N GLY A 31 -2.18 -20.71 2.06
CA GLY A 31 -3.53 -21.14 2.39
C GLY A 31 -4.40 -20.08 3.06
N ALA A 32 -4.14 -18.78 2.81
CA ALA A 32 -4.95 -17.70 3.34
C ALA A 32 -6.34 -17.61 2.67
N LYS A 33 -7.32 -17.03 3.37
CA LYS A 33 -8.57 -16.53 2.80
C LYS A 33 -8.36 -15.10 2.34
N LEU A 34 -8.82 -14.76 1.14
CA LEU A 34 -8.54 -13.46 0.52
C LEU A 34 -9.82 -12.72 0.19
N VAL A 35 -9.82 -11.41 0.40
CA VAL A 35 -10.81 -10.46 -0.14
C VAL A 35 -10.05 -9.51 -1.05
N LEU A 36 -10.23 -9.66 -2.35
CA LEU A 36 -9.54 -8.88 -3.38
C LEU A 36 -10.37 -7.66 -3.77
N CYS A 37 -9.81 -6.47 -3.57
CA CYS A 37 -10.51 -5.21 -3.78
C CYS A 37 -9.79 -4.32 -4.78
N ALA A 38 -10.48 -3.87 -5.85
CA ALA A 38 -10.02 -2.87 -6.82
C ALA A 38 -11.17 -2.38 -7.69
N ARG A 39 -10.88 -1.43 -8.62
CA ARG A 39 -11.87 -0.89 -9.55
C ARG A 39 -12.16 -1.80 -10.75
N ARG A 40 -11.14 -2.57 -11.20
CA ARG A 40 -11.22 -3.42 -12.40
C ARG A 40 -11.63 -4.84 -12.02
N GLU A 41 -12.91 -5.12 -12.16
CA GLU A 41 -13.49 -6.40 -11.75
C GLU A 41 -13.00 -7.56 -12.62
N ASP A 42 -12.88 -7.36 -13.93
CA ASP A 42 -12.31 -8.33 -14.88
C ASP A 42 -10.91 -8.81 -14.46
N ARG A 43 -10.06 -7.87 -14.03
CA ARG A 43 -8.73 -8.20 -13.53
C ARG A 43 -8.76 -8.91 -12.18
N LEU A 44 -9.68 -8.52 -11.29
CA LEU A 44 -9.83 -9.18 -10.00
C LEU A 44 -10.25 -10.65 -10.17
N LEU A 45 -11.15 -10.94 -11.11
CA LEU A 45 -11.58 -12.31 -11.40
C LEU A 45 -10.41 -13.18 -11.93
N ALA A 46 -9.57 -12.63 -12.82
CA ALA A 46 -8.37 -13.35 -13.26
C ALA A 46 -7.37 -13.60 -12.11
N VAL A 47 -7.21 -12.62 -11.20
CA VAL A 47 -6.37 -12.80 -10.00
C VAL A 47 -6.98 -13.84 -9.05
N GLN A 48 -8.31 -13.85 -8.89
CA GLN A 48 -9.03 -14.85 -8.08
C GLN A 48 -8.77 -16.27 -8.56
N GLU A 49 -8.96 -16.53 -9.86
CA GLU A 49 -8.69 -17.85 -10.47
C GLU A 49 -7.27 -18.30 -10.16
N ARG A 50 -6.30 -17.42 -10.38
CA ARG A 50 -4.90 -17.70 -10.10
C ARG A 50 -4.62 -17.95 -8.62
N CYS A 51 -5.26 -17.23 -7.73
CA CYS A 51 -5.13 -17.44 -6.28
C CYS A 51 -5.66 -18.81 -5.84
N ILE A 52 -6.78 -19.25 -6.43
CA ILE A 52 -7.36 -20.59 -6.17
C ILE A 52 -6.39 -21.69 -6.63
N GLU A 53 -5.85 -21.56 -7.84
CA GLU A 53 -4.83 -22.51 -8.36
C GLU A 53 -3.59 -22.58 -7.47
N LEU A 54 -3.20 -21.47 -6.84
CA LEU A 54 -2.04 -21.39 -5.95
C LEU A 54 -2.33 -21.91 -4.52
N GLY A 55 -3.58 -22.29 -4.22
CA GLY A 55 -3.94 -22.92 -2.97
C GLY A 55 -4.60 -22.02 -1.92
N ALA A 56 -5.13 -20.85 -2.32
CA ALA A 56 -6.00 -20.07 -1.44
C ALA A 56 -7.24 -20.91 -1.04
N THR A 57 -7.61 -20.85 0.25
CA THR A 57 -8.75 -21.64 0.75
C THR A 57 -10.10 -21.02 0.40
N GLN A 58 -10.11 -19.69 0.26
CA GLN A 58 -11.27 -18.92 -0.17
C GLN A 58 -10.78 -17.61 -0.80
N VAL A 59 -11.42 -17.17 -1.88
CA VAL A 59 -11.15 -15.86 -2.51
C VAL A 59 -12.43 -15.18 -2.90
N ASP A 60 -12.73 -14.08 -2.21
CA ASP A 60 -13.84 -13.18 -2.52
C ASP A 60 -13.32 -12.00 -3.35
N VAL A 61 -14.12 -11.56 -4.33
CA VAL A 61 -13.84 -10.37 -5.13
C VAL A 61 -14.90 -9.32 -4.81
N ILE A 62 -14.48 -8.11 -4.51
CA ILE A 62 -15.37 -6.96 -4.30
C ILE A 62 -14.82 -5.76 -5.07
N ARG A 63 -15.60 -5.28 -6.03
CA ARG A 63 -15.26 -4.06 -6.74
C ARG A 63 -15.39 -2.86 -5.81
N VAL A 64 -14.32 -2.03 -5.73
CA VAL A 64 -14.31 -0.80 -4.94
C VAL A 64 -13.51 0.31 -5.60
N ASP A 65 -14.03 1.52 -5.56
CA ASP A 65 -13.30 2.74 -5.86
C ASP A 65 -13.06 3.53 -4.56
N LEU A 66 -11.81 3.63 -4.12
CA LEU A 66 -11.44 4.39 -2.92
C LEU A 66 -11.60 5.90 -3.08
N GLY A 67 -11.88 6.37 -4.29
CA GLY A 67 -12.27 7.75 -4.55
C GLY A 67 -13.76 8.04 -4.28
N SER A 68 -14.57 7.03 -3.99
CA SER A 68 -16.03 7.13 -3.79
C SER A 68 -16.44 6.61 -2.42
N PRO A 69 -16.97 7.46 -1.52
CA PRO A 69 -17.52 7.03 -0.24
C PRO A 69 -18.58 5.93 -0.39
N ASP A 70 -19.53 6.09 -1.29
CA ASP A 70 -20.62 5.12 -1.51
C ASP A 70 -20.06 3.74 -1.93
N SER A 71 -18.98 3.73 -2.72
CA SER A 71 -18.33 2.48 -3.12
C SER A 71 -17.63 1.78 -1.94
N MET A 72 -17.09 2.55 -1.01
CA MET A 72 -16.47 2.02 0.21
C MET A 72 -17.51 1.52 1.20
N ASP A 73 -18.65 2.23 1.35
CA ASP A 73 -19.78 1.78 2.15
C ASP A 73 -20.35 0.47 1.61
N ASN A 74 -20.47 0.35 0.29
CA ASN A 74 -20.89 -0.90 -0.34
C ASN A 74 -19.92 -2.06 -0.04
N LEU A 75 -18.61 -1.83 -0.04
CA LEU A 75 -17.63 -2.84 0.37
C LEU A 75 -17.89 -3.30 1.81
N VAL A 76 -18.02 -2.37 2.76
CA VAL A 76 -18.27 -2.68 4.19
C VAL A 76 -19.56 -3.47 4.35
N ASN A 77 -20.63 -3.03 3.67
CA ASN A 77 -21.93 -3.72 3.69
C ASN A 77 -21.83 -5.14 3.11
N GLN A 78 -21.09 -5.35 2.02
CA GLN A 78 -20.88 -6.70 1.46
C GLN A 78 -20.11 -7.62 2.39
N LEU A 79 -19.12 -7.10 3.12
CA LEU A 79 -18.41 -7.89 4.14
C LEU A 79 -19.37 -8.33 5.25
N ALA A 80 -20.24 -7.42 5.72
CA ALA A 80 -21.24 -7.72 6.75
C ALA A 80 -22.27 -8.75 6.27
N ILE A 81 -22.85 -8.58 5.07
CA ILE A 81 -23.81 -9.51 4.49
C ILE A 81 -23.23 -10.91 4.33
N LYS A 82 -21.97 -11.03 3.92
CA LYS A 82 -21.27 -12.30 3.74
C LYS A 82 -20.70 -12.86 5.05
N ALA A 83 -20.86 -12.18 6.18
CA ALA A 83 -20.25 -12.51 7.47
C ALA A 83 -18.74 -12.76 7.35
N ILE A 84 -18.05 -11.86 6.64
CA ILE A 84 -16.58 -11.94 6.44
C ILE A 84 -15.90 -11.06 7.48
N ASP A 85 -15.27 -11.70 8.44
CA ASP A 85 -14.41 -11.07 9.43
C ASP A 85 -12.99 -10.90 8.88
N VAL A 86 -12.49 -9.66 8.86
CA VAL A 86 -11.17 -9.33 8.30
C VAL A 86 -10.11 -9.32 9.42
N ASP A 87 -9.21 -10.30 9.42
CA ASP A 87 -8.08 -10.35 10.36
C ASP A 87 -6.94 -9.39 9.98
N VAL A 88 -6.73 -9.20 8.66
CA VAL A 88 -5.64 -8.37 8.14
C VAL A 88 -6.14 -7.46 7.03
N LEU A 89 -5.93 -6.16 7.20
CA LEU A 89 -6.15 -5.15 6.16
C LEU A 89 -4.81 -4.76 5.53
N ILE A 90 -4.69 -4.93 4.21
CA ILE A 90 -3.55 -4.43 3.43
C ILE A 90 -4.02 -3.27 2.56
N ASN A 91 -3.78 -2.06 3.01
CA ASN A 91 -3.99 -0.83 2.26
C ASN A 91 -2.83 -0.65 1.27
N ASN A 92 -3.02 -1.18 0.06
CA ASN A 92 -2.04 -1.10 -1.01
C ASN A 92 -2.52 -0.25 -2.19
N ALA A 93 -3.82 -0.05 -2.35
CA ALA A 93 -4.35 0.77 -3.43
C ALA A 93 -3.80 2.21 -3.38
N GLY A 94 -3.56 2.74 -4.56
CA GLY A 94 -3.07 4.09 -4.76
C GLY A 94 -2.55 4.28 -6.17
N PHE A 95 -2.19 5.50 -6.52
CA PHE A 95 -1.50 5.80 -7.76
C PHE A 95 -0.48 6.92 -7.54
N GLY A 96 0.51 6.97 -8.42
CA GLY A 96 1.57 7.97 -8.40
C GLY A 96 1.41 8.97 -9.54
N HIS A 97 1.98 10.16 -9.36
CA HIS A 97 2.11 11.17 -10.38
C HIS A 97 3.44 11.89 -10.22
N SER A 98 4.07 12.21 -11.34
CA SER A 98 5.34 12.92 -11.38
C SER A 98 5.25 14.09 -12.36
N GLU A 99 5.20 15.30 -11.81
CA GLU A 99 5.13 16.56 -12.56
C GLU A 99 5.53 17.72 -11.64
N PRO A 100 6.12 18.81 -12.16
CA PRO A 100 6.31 20.03 -11.39
C PRO A 100 4.97 20.52 -10.81
N PHE A 101 4.95 20.81 -9.51
CA PHE A 101 3.69 21.19 -8.83
C PHE A 101 3.00 22.40 -9.46
N ILE A 102 3.76 23.35 -9.97
CA ILE A 102 3.23 24.58 -10.59
C ILE A 102 2.43 24.32 -11.88
N THR A 103 2.63 23.18 -12.53
CA THR A 103 1.90 22.77 -13.74
C THR A 103 0.85 21.71 -13.49
N THR A 104 0.85 21.12 -12.28
CA THR A 104 -0.06 20.04 -11.94
C THR A 104 -1.51 20.54 -11.81
N ASP A 105 -2.44 19.92 -12.52
CA ASP A 105 -3.88 20.19 -12.36
C ASP A 105 -4.32 19.91 -10.91
N PHE A 106 -4.94 20.91 -10.29
CA PHE A 106 -5.37 20.80 -8.91
C PHE A 106 -6.45 19.72 -8.69
N GLN A 107 -7.24 19.38 -9.69
CA GLN A 107 -8.17 18.25 -9.65
C GLN A 107 -7.43 16.93 -9.48
N LEU A 108 -6.25 16.79 -10.11
CA LEU A 108 -5.39 15.63 -9.93
C LEU A 108 -4.79 15.58 -8.51
N VAL A 109 -4.41 16.74 -7.95
CA VAL A 109 -3.97 16.85 -6.55
C VAL A 109 -5.05 16.32 -5.62
N MET A 110 -6.30 16.81 -5.77
CA MET A 110 -7.44 16.35 -4.96
C MET A 110 -7.67 14.85 -5.12
N LYS A 111 -7.62 14.31 -6.34
CA LYS A 111 -7.80 12.88 -6.61
C LYS A 111 -6.71 12.01 -5.97
N LEU A 112 -5.46 12.48 -5.97
CA LEU A 112 -4.35 11.81 -5.29
C LEU A 112 -4.61 11.71 -3.78
N PHE A 113 -5.02 12.79 -3.14
CA PHE A 113 -5.36 12.77 -1.71
C PHE A 113 -6.61 11.93 -1.44
N GLN A 114 -7.64 12.02 -2.28
CA GLN A 114 -8.87 11.25 -2.11
C GLN A 114 -8.60 9.75 -2.10
N VAL A 115 -7.81 9.25 -3.06
CA VAL A 115 -7.55 7.81 -3.18
C VAL A 115 -6.45 7.34 -2.21
N ASN A 116 -5.29 8.04 -2.20
CA ASN A 116 -4.12 7.57 -1.48
C ASN A 116 -4.21 7.79 0.04
N VAL A 117 -5.03 8.75 0.48
CA VAL A 117 -5.12 9.17 1.90
C VAL A 117 -6.53 8.97 2.44
N LEU A 118 -7.52 9.71 1.94
CA LEU A 118 -8.86 9.72 2.54
C LEU A 118 -9.54 8.36 2.41
N GLY A 119 -9.49 7.73 1.25
CA GLY A 119 -10.05 6.38 1.05
C GLY A 119 -9.38 5.32 1.92
N LEU A 120 -8.04 5.39 2.06
CA LEU A 120 -7.29 4.53 2.98
C LEU A 120 -7.74 4.75 4.43
N MET A 121 -7.84 6.01 4.87
CA MET A 121 -8.23 6.34 6.25
C MET A 121 -9.66 5.88 6.54
N TYR A 122 -10.59 6.14 5.62
CA TYR A 122 -11.98 5.73 5.76
C TYR A 122 -12.12 4.20 5.90
N LEU A 123 -11.54 3.44 4.96
CA LEU A 123 -11.61 1.98 5.01
C LEU A 123 -10.92 1.43 6.26
N THR A 124 -9.80 2.04 6.66
CA THR A 124 -9.10 1.67 7.90
C THR A 124 -9.99 1.87 9.12
N GLN A 125 -10.73 2.99 9.20
CA GLN A 125 -11.64 3.27 10.30
C GLN A 125 -12.75 2.22 10.39
N GLN A 126 -13.42 1.91 9.27
CA GLN A 126 -14.51 0.94 9.25
C GLN A 126 -14.05 -0.46 9.66
N LEU A 127 -12.91 -0.92 9.12
CA LEU A 127 -12.42 -2.26 9.44
C LEU A 127 -11.75 -2.34 10.82
N ALA A 128 -11.20 -1.23 11.33
CA ALA A 128 -10.68 -1.20 12.71
C ALA A 128 -11.81 -1.35 13.75
N LEU A 129 -13.01 -0.83 13.48
CA LEU A 129 -14.18 -1.07 14.35
C LEU A 129 -14.51 -2.57 14.43
N ASN A 130 -14.55 -3.26 13.28
CA ASN A 130 -14.78 -4.71 13.26
C ASN A 130 -13.64 -5.46 13.98
N MET A 131 -12.38 -5.05 13.79
CA MET A 131 -11.24 -5.65 14.49
C MET A 131 -11.30 -5.43 16.01
N LEU A 132 -11.87 -4.33 16.50
CA LEU A 132 -12.10 -4.10 17.92
C LEU A 132 -13.09 -5.13 18.50
N GLU A 133 -14.18 -5.38 17.80
CA GLU A 133 -15.21 -6.38 18.19
C GLU A 133 -14.64 -7.82 18.18
N GLN A 134 -13.73 -8.12 17.25
CA GLN A 134 -13.03 -9.41 17.14
C GLN A 134 -11.91 -9.59 18.18
N GLY A 135 -11.56 -8.55 18.95
CA GLY A 135 -10.50 -8.56 19.96
C GLY A 135 -9.08 -8.41 19.41
N GLY A 136 -8.91 -7.95 18.17
CA GLY A 136 -7.61 -7.66 17.59
C GLY A 136 -7.56 -7.77 16.06
N GLY A 137 -6.41 -7.37 15.48
CA GLY A 137 -6.23 -7.42 14.03
C GLY A 137 -4.87 -6.88 13.59
N LYS A 138 -4.69 -6.82 12.27
CA LYS A 138 -3.47 -6.28 11.66
C LYS A 138 -3.79 -5.33 10.51
N ILE A 139 -3.18 -4.15 10.52
CA ILE A 139 -3.27 -3.17 9.44
C ILE A 139 -1.87 -2.96 8.86
N ILE A 140 -1.75 -3.10 7.54
CA ILE A 140 -0.52 -2.86 6.79
C ILE A 140 -0.79 -1.76 5.78
N ASN A 141 -0.14 -0.61 5.94
CA ASN A 141 -0.25 0.53 5.04
C ASN A 141 0.97 0.57 4.11
N VAL A 142 0.76 0.37 2.82
CA VAL A 142 1.80 0.49 1.80
C VAL A 142 1.98 1.96 1.44
N ALA A 143 3.09 2.52 1.92
CA ALA A 143 3.50 3.89 1.65
C ALA A 143 4.70 3.93 0.68
N SER A 144 5.57 4.93 0.82
CA SER A 144 6.75 5.11 -0.03
C SER A 144 7.85 5.82 0.74
N LEU A 145 9.10 5.61 0.35
CA LEU A 145 10.21 6.44 0.79
C LEU A 145 10.07 7.90 0.33
N ALA A 146 9.30 8.16 -0.74
CA ALA A 146 8.92 9.52 -1.15
C ALA A 146 8.08 10.28 -0.10
N GLY A 147 7.49 9.58 0.88
CA GLY A 147 6.84 10.22 2.02
C GLY A 147 7.83 10.61 3.15
N LYS A 148 9.11 10.27 3.02
CA LYS A 148 10.19 10.57 3.97
C LYS A 148 11.24 11.51 3.38
N VAL A 149 11.45 11.45 2.07
CA VAL A 149 12.41 12.26 1.33
C VAL A 149 11.68 13.02 0.26
N SER A 150 11.83 14.33 0.27
CA SER A 150 11.27 15.21 -0.76
C SER A 150 12.11 15.12 -2.03
N THR A 151 11.45 14.90 -3.16
CA THR A 151 12.13 14.87 -4.46
C THR A 151 11.41 15.78 -5.46
N PRO A 152 12.13 16.50 -6.33
CA PRO A 152 11.51 17.29 -7.40
C PRO A 152 10.49 16.46 -8.21
N ASN A 153 9.45 17.10 -8.68
CA ASN A 153 8.33 16.52 -9.45
C ASN A 153 7.42 15.54 -8.68
N TYR A 154 7.74 15.20 -7.43
CA TYR A 154 6.93 14.30 -6.59
C TYR A 154 6.27 15.00 -5.39
N ALA A 155 6.17 16.34 -5.41
CA ALA A 155 5.65 17.11 -4.27
C ALA A 155 4.28 16.60 -3.78
N THR A 156 3.30 16.48 -4.67
CA THR A 156 1.94 16.02 -4.33
C THR A 156 1.94 14.55 -3.90
N TYR A 157 2.58 13.68 -4.67
CA TYR A 157 2.64 12.25 -4.34
C TYR A 157 3.37 12.02 -3.00
N GLY A 158 4.52 12.67 -2.80
CA GLY A 158 5.28 12.60 -1.54
C GLY A 158 4.44 13.08 -0.34
N ALA A 159 3.68 14.17 -0.51
CA ALA A 159 2.76 14.67 0.52
C ALA A 159 1.70 13.61 0.89
N THR A 160 1.07 12.92 -0.09
CA THR A 160 0.11 11.85 0.22
C THR A 160 0.75 10.70 0.99
N LYS A 161 1.97 10.29 0.62
CA LYS A 161 2.68 9.20 1.31
C LYS A 161 3.21 9.61 2.68
N GLY A 162 3.60 10.87 2.87
CA GLY A 162 3.92 11.46 4.16
C GLY A 162 2.70 11.46 5.10
N ALA A 163 1.52 11.84 4.58
CA ALA A 163 0.27 11.79 5.32
C ALA A 163 -0.05 10.37 5.82
N VAL A 164 0.07 9.35 4.95
CA VAL A 164 -0.13 7.93 5.32
C VAL A 164 0.86 7.48 6.41
N ILE A 165 2.13 7.90 6.34
CA ILE A 165 3.14 7.55 7.35
C ILE A 165 2.78 8.18 8.69
N SER A 166 2.45 9.48 8.72
CA SER A 166 2.08 10.20 9.93
C SER A 166 0.81 9.63 10.56
N PHE A 167 -0.23 9.41 9.76
CA PHE A 167 -1.47 8.74 10.19
C PHE A 167 -1.18 7.37 10.82
N SER A 168 -0.40 6.54 10.15
CA SER A 168 -0.05 5.19 10.65
C SER A 168 0.72 5.23 11.97
N ASN A 169 1.53 6.27 12.18
CA ASN A 169 2.29 6.44 13.42
C ASN A 169 1.38 6.74 14.61
N ALA A 170 0.38 7.63 14.45
CA ALA A 170 -0.60 7.93 15.49
C ALA A 170 -1.51 6.72 15.73
N LEU A 171 -2.10 6.17 14.66
CA LEU A 171 -3.03 5.05 14.71
C LEU A 171 -2.45 3.82 15.43
N ARG A 172 -1.15 3.58 15.26
CA ARG A 172 -0.45 2.48 15.94
C ARG A 172 -0.49 2.62 17.47
N MET A 173 -0.38 3.84 17.98
CA MET A 173 -0.43 4.10 19.42
C MET A 173 -1.87 3.99 19.92
N GLU A 174 -2.84 4.50 19.19
CA GLU A 174 -4.26 4.46 19.53
C GLU A 174 -4.80 3.01 19.56
N LEU A 175 -4.43 2.18 18.59
CA LEU A 175 -4.95 0.82 18.47
C LEU A 175 -4.16 -0.25 19.23
N LYS A 176 -2.97 0.09 19.76
CA LYS A 176 -2.15 -0.85 20.53
C LYS A 176 -2.86 -1.44 21.77
N PRO A 177 -3.63 -0.67 22.56
CA PRO A 177 -4.38 -1.22 23.71
C PRO A 177 -5.44 -2.25 23.30
N HIS A 178 -5.87 -2.23 22.06
CA HIS A 178 -6.92 -3.08 21.49
C HIS A 178 -6.37 -4.29 20.72
N ASN A 179 -5.10 -4.61 20.88
CA ASN A 179 -4.44 -5.72 20.18
C ASN A 179 -4.50 -5.62 18.64
N ILE A 180 -4.62 -4.40 18.10
CA ILE A 180 -4.57 -4.15 16.65
C ILE A 180 -3.18 -3.59 16.32
N GLN A 181 -2.47 -4.30 15.46
CA GLN A 181 -1.12 -3.93 15.05
C GLN A 181 -1.15 -3.10 13.77
N VAL A 182 -0.42 -1.99 13.73
CA VAL A 182 -0.27 -1.17 12.51
C VAL A 182 1.18 -1.17 12.05
N THR A 183 1.42 -1.57 10.81
CA THR A 183 2.75 -1.58 10.17
C THR A 183 2.71 -0.72 8.92
N THR A 184 3.71 0.15 8.75
CA THR A 184 3.92 0.89 7.51
C THR A 184 5.01 0.20 6.68
N VAL A 185 4.76 -0.03 5.40
CA VAL A 185 5.76 -0.58 4.47
C VAL A 185 6.09 0.50 3.45
N ASN A 186 7.33 0.99 3.45
CA ASN A 186 7.78 2.08 2.60
C ASN A 186 8.73 1.54 1.54
N PHE A 187 8.32 1.64 0.29
CA PHE A 187 9.14 1.24 -0.85
C PHE A 187 9.81 2.45 -1.51
N GLY A 188 11.03 2.26 -2.00
CA GLY A 188 11.60 3.04 -3.09
C GLY A 188 10.99 2.61 -4.43
N PRO A 189 11.71 2.76 -5.55
CA PRO A 189 11.22 2.32 -6.85
C PRO A 189 10.88 0.82 -6.86
N VAL A 190 9.71 0.49 -7.42
CA VAL A 190 9.26 -0.88 -7.66
C VAL A 190 8.81 -0.95 -9.12
N ASP A 191 9.24 -1.96 -9.84
CA ASP A 191 8.88 -2.17 -11.23
C ASP A 191 7.39 -2.53 -11.36
N THR A 192 6.55 -1.50 -11.48
CA THR A 192 5.08 -1.60 -11.59
C THR A 192 4.53 -0.55 -12.55
N PRO A 193 3.34 -0.75 -13.12
CA PRO A 193 2.63 0.28 -13.89
C PRO A 193 2.07 1.43 -13.03
N PHE A 194 2.55 1.62 -11.82
CA PHE A 194 2.03 2.58 -10.83
C PHE A 194 2.16 4.05 -11.28
N PHE A 195 3.18 4.35 -12.08
CA PHE A 195 3.43 5.67 -12.66
C PHE A 195 3.17 5.65 -14.16
N GLU A 196 1.91 5.53 -14.57
CA GLU A 196 1.53 5.45 -15.99
C GLU A 196 1.84 6.73 -16.79
N ASN A 197 1.94 7.88 -16.13
CA ASN A 197 2.16 9.20 -16.76
C ASN A 197 3.64 9.62 -16.81
N ILE A 198 4.57 8.81 -16.31
CA ILE A 198 6.00 9.09 -16.49
C ILE A 198 6.36 8.71 -17.92
N GLU A 199 7.06 9.59 -18.64
CA GLU A 199 7.63 9.28 -19.94
C GLU A 199 8.36 7.95 -19.89
N LYS A 200 8.16 7.12 -20.92
CA LYS A 200 8.66 5.74 -20.98
C LYS A 200 10.14 5.64 -20.60
N ASN A 201 10.96 6.59 -21.07
CA ASN A 201 12.40 6.65 -20.79
C ASN A 201 12.74 6.91 -19.31
N ARG A 202 11.96 7.76 -18.62
CA ARG A 202 12.14 8.01 -17.18
C ARG A 202 11.61 6.86 -16.33
N ARG A 203 10.56 6.19 -16.79
CA ARG A 203 10.01 4.99 -16.16
C ARG A 203 11.01 3.84 -16.22
N GLU A 204 11.60 3.58 -17.38
CA GLU A 204 12.63 2.56 -17.56
C GLU A 204 13.86 2.86 -16.69
N ALA A 205 14.35 4.10 -16.66
CA ALA A 205 15.49 4.47 -15.83
C ALA A 205 15.23 4.32 -14.31
N SER A 206 14.02 4.57 -13.83
CA SER A 206 13.66 4.40 -12.41
C SER A 206 13.29 2.95 -12.04
N ALA A 207 12.67 2.20 -12.95
CA ALA A 207 12.26 0.81 -12.74
C ALA A 207 13.41 -0.20 -12.99
N GLU A 208 14.35 0.11 -13.88
CA GLU A 208 15.52 -0.72 -14.20
C GLU A 208 16.78 -0.36 -13.40
N GLY A 209 16.72 0.68 -12.58
CA GLY A 209 17.84 1.09 -11.75
C GLY A 209 18.26 0.00 -10.74
N PRO A 210 19.56 -0.05 -10.35
CA PRO A 210 20.10 -1.09 -9.46
C PRO A 210 19.45 -1.10 -8.07
N LEU A 211 18.68 -0.08 -7.73
CA LEU A 211 17.95 0.07 -6.47
C LEU A 211 16.44 -0.24 -6.60
N ALA A 212 15.96 -0.56 -7.80
CA ALA A 212 14.57 -0.94 -7.99
C ALA A 212 14.29 -2.36 -7.47
N LEU A 213 13.14 -2.53 -6.84
CA LEU A 213 12.68 -3.83 -6.41
C LEU A 213 11.78 -4.46 -7.47
N SER A 214 11.96 -5.75 -7.73
CA SER A 214 10.94 -6.48 -8.49
C SER A 214 9.64 -6.57 -7.68
N VAL A 215 8.51 -6.58 -8.38
CA VAL A 215 7.16 -6.68 -7.79
C VAL A 215 7.06 -7.88 -6.84
N SER A 216 7.58 -9.02 -7.24
CA SER A 216 7.58 -10.26 -6.44
C SER A 216 8.35 -10.09 -5.12
N LYS A 217 9.52 -9.41 -5.13
CA LYS A 217 10.26 -9.10 -3.89
C LYS A 217 9.50 -8.13 -3.00
N ALA A 218 8.88 -7.10 -3.58
CA ALA A 218 8.06 -6.15 -2.82
C ALA A 218 6.86 -6.85 -2.17
N ALA A 219 6.16 -7.70 -2.91
CA ALA A 219 5.04 -8.49 -2.39
C ALA A 219 5.45 -9.38 -1.21
N LYS A 220 6.55 -10.12 -1.33
CA LYS A 220 7.10 -10.93 -0.24
C LYS A 220 7.44 -10.10 1.01
N VAL A 221 7.91 -8.86 0.84
CA VAL A 221 8.14 -7.96 1.97
C VAL A 221 6.83 -7.65 2.68
N VAL A 222 5.75 -7.33 1.96
CA VAL A 222 4.42 -7.06 2.56
C VAL A 222 3.91 -8.31 3.28
N SER A 223 3.82 -9.43 2.61
CA SER A 223 3.31 -10.71 3.18
C SER A 223 4.08 -11.13 4.43
N ASN A 224 5.40 -10.97 4.43
CA ASN A 224 6.25 -11.33 5.56
C ASN A 224 6.13 -10.38 6.77
N THR A 225 5.39 -9.29 6.67
CA THR A 225 5.10 -8.42 7.82
C THR A 225 3.87 -8.86 8.60
N ILE A 226 3.01 -9.71 8.04
CA ILE A 226 1.73 -10.09 8.66
C ILE A 226 1.96 -10.74 10.02
N GLY A 227 2.86 -11.72 10.11
CA GLY A 227 3.17 -12.41 11.36
C GLY A 227 4.18 -11.70 12.27
N LYS A 228 4.51 -10.43 12.01
CA LYS A 228 5.56 -9.70 12.74
C LYS A 228 5.05 -8.40 13.33
N ASN A 229 5.33 -8.17 14.60
CA ASN A 229 5.05 -6.87 15.23
C ASN A 229 6.16 -5.86 14.88
N LYS A 230 6.11 -5.32 13.65
CA LYS A 230 7.04 -4.30 13.19
C LYS A 230 6.33 -2.96 13.06
N ARG A 231 6.95 -1.90 13.56
CA ARG A 231 6.49 -0.54 13.38
C ARG A 231 6.51 -0.16 11.89
N GLU A 232 7.65 -0.45 11.24
CA GLU A 232 7.94 0.04 9.90
C GLU A 232 8.91 -0.91 9.18
N VAL A 233 8.74 -1.03 7.87
CA VAL A 233 9.64 -1.76 6.98
C VAL A 233 9.97 -0.89 5.79
N ASN A 234 11.26 -0.55 5.60
CA ASN A 234 11.76 0.28 4.51
C ASN A 234 12.60 -0.55 3.55
N ARG A 235 12.35 -0.45 2.25
CA ARG A 235 13.09 -1.17 1.20
C ARG A 235 13.23 -0.34 -0.07
N PRO A 236 14.37 -0.45 -0.78
CA PRO A 236 15.60 -1.16 -0.40
C PRO A 236 16.32 -0.49 0.78
N LEU A 237 17.16 -1.26 1.49
CA LEU A 237 17.82 -0.78 2.71
C LEU A 237 18.72 0.43 2.47
N LEU A 238 19.44 0.46 1.34
CA LEU A 238 20.33 1.58 1.02
C LEU A 238 19.58 2.91 0.94
N LEU A 239 18.44 2.94 0.23
CA LEU A 239 17.59 4.13 0.16
C LEU A 239 16.95 4.47 1.53
N ALA A 240 16.65 3.47 2.32
CA ALA A 240 16.12 3.68 3.68
C ALA A 240 17.15 4.34 4.61
N VAL A 241 18.42 3.97 4.51
CA VAL A 241 19.51 4.62 5.23
C VAL A 241 19.69 6.05 4.73
N GLY A 242 19.70 6.26 3.41
CA GLY A 242 19.75 7.61 2.82
C GLY A 242 18.60 8.51 3.29
N ALA A 243 17.37 7.98 3.32
CA ALA A 243 16.20 8.71 3.83
C ALA A 243 16.37 9.08 5.32
N LYS A 244 16.97 8.20 6.11
CA LYS A 244 17.24 8.49 7.52
C LYS A 244 18.32 9.57 7.68
N MET A 245 19.37 9.55 6.87
CA MET A 245 20.40 10.58 6.87
C MET A 245 19.86 11.93 6.42
N TYR A 246 18.96 11.95 5.46
CA TYR A 246 18.27 13.16 4.98
C TYR A 246 17.55 13.89 6.13
N GLU A 247 16.93 13.17 7.08
CA GLU A 247 16.28 13.75 8.24
C GLU A 247 17.26 14.54 9.14
N PHE A 248 18.53 14.14 9.21
CA PHE A 248 19.55 14.79 10.06
C PHE A 248 20.25 15.97 9.37
N VAL A 249 20.44 15.88 8.06
CA VAL A 249 21.19 16.90 7.28
C VAL A 249 20.44 17.26 5.98
N PRO A 250 19.23 17.85 6.09
CA PRO A 250 18.35 18.05 4.94
C PRO A 250 18.97 18.92 3.85
N ALA A 251 19.71 19.99 4.21
CA ALA A 251 20.34 20.86 3.23
C ALA A 251 21.35 20.14 2.32
N VAL A 252 22.09 19.17 2.86
CA VAL A 252 23.02 18.34 2.06
C VAL A 252 22.22 17.38 1.17
N GLY A 253 21.15 16.81 1.71
CA GLY A 253 20.25 15.94 0.94
C GLY A 253 19.58 16.68 -0.20
N ASP A 254 19.08 17.89 0.02
CA ASP A 254 18.48 18.76 -1.01
C ASP A 254 19.49 19.06 -2.13
N PHE A 255 20.73 19.42 -1.76
CA PHE A 255 21.79 19.68 -2.74
C PHE A 255 22.07 18.46 -3.62
N ILE A 256 22.16 17.26 -3.04
CA ILE A 256 22.38 16.01 -3.78
C ILE A 256 21.19 15.72 -4.70
N LEU A 257 19.96 15.79 -4.20
CA LEU A 257 18.77 15.49 -4.96
C LEU A 257 18.53 16.49 -6.10
N MET A 258 18.74 17.79 -5.85
CA MET A 258 18.63 18.82 -6.90
C MET A 258 19.64 18.59 -8.03
N ASN A 259 20.87 18.14 -7.74
CA ASN A 259 21.86 17.83 -8.77
C ASN A 259 21.56 16.51 -9.50
N PHE A 260 20.95 15.54 -8.83
CA PHE A 260 20.57 14.25 -9.43
C PHE A 260 19.32 14.35 -10.33
N PHE A 261 18.40 15.24 -10.03
CA PHE A 261 17.16 15.49 -10.81
C PHE A 261 17.24 16.75 -11.70
N ARG A 262 18.43 17.24 -11.94
CA ARG A 262 18.68 18.44 -12.72
C ARG A 262 18.86 18.09 -14.22
N ASP A 263 17.74 17.73 -14.90
CA ASP A 263 17.65 17.63 -16.37
C ASP A 263 16.30 18.16 -16.84
#